data_ebd636a0bba9bc8eb74bff08899b4d03
#
_entry.id   ebd636a0bba9bc8eb74bff08899b4d03
#
_cell.length_a   1.000
_cell.length_b   1.000
_cell.length_c   1.000
_cell.angle_alpha   90.00
_cell.angle_beta   90.00
_cell.angle_gamma   90.00
#
_symmetry.space_group_name_H-M   'P 1'
#
loop_
_entity.id
_entity.type
_entity.pdbx_description
1 polymer ?
#
loop_
_entity_poly.entity_id
_entity_poly.type
_entity_poly.pdbx_seq_one_letter_code
_entity_poly.pdbx_strand_id
1 'polypeptide(L)'
;MKIEILYPEICTLYGDKGNTMYLQKCLPDAEFVTTGLNEKPLFLKENIDMVYMCSMSEKSQELVLDRLMQYKDEIAACMKDGKALFLLVGNSMELLGDYIKREDGTRVTGLGVVPGMYSVRQTPNRFNTLIKAKFNDMTLIGYTSRFAHTYGIPDDMTFCKVEIGQGSNPDTMNEGICKNRVIATYIHGDR
;
A
#
# COMPACT_ATOMS: atom_id res chain seq x y z
N MET A 1 17.31 -12.82 -5.28
CA MET A 1 16.40 -11.75 -4.79
C MET A 1 15.61 -12.32 -3.65
N LYS A 2 15.53 -11.57 -2.53
CA LYS A 2 14.77 -11.96 -1.33
C LYS A 2 13.56 -11.05 -1.16
N ILE A 3 12.36 -11.64 -1.08
CA ILE A 3 11.08 -10.93 -1.01
C ILE A 3 10.40 -11.24 0.31
N GLU A 4 10.09 -10.20 1.08
CA GLU A 4 9.35 -10.31 2.33
C GLU A 4 7.87 -10.03 2.10
N ILE A 5 7.02 -10.96 2.53
CA ILE A 5 5.56 -10.80 2.57
C ILE A 5 5.17 -10.43 4.00
N LEU A 6 4.64 -9.22 4.18
CA LEU A 6 4.24 -8.73 5.51
C LEU A 6 2.83 -9.17 5.86
N TYR A 7 2.71 -9.77 7.05
CA TYR A 7 1.45 -10.08 7.73
C TYR A 7 0.44 -10.87 6.88
N PRO A 8 0.89 -11.97 6.22
CA PRO A 8 0.03 -12.72 5.29
C PRO A 8 -1.21 -13.32 5.95
N GLU A 9 -1.23 -13.44 7.28
CA GLU A 9 -2.38 -13.95 8.05
C GLU A 9 -3.56 -12.97 8.09
N ILE A 10 -3.33 -11.67 7.88
CA ILE A 10 -4.37 -10.62 7.95
C ILE A 10 -4.43 -9.72 6.72
N CYS A 11 -3.38 -9.68 5.90
CA CYS A 11 -3.32 -8.92 4.66
C CYS A 11 -3.70 -9.82 3.48
N THR A 12 -4.97 -10.24 3.41
CA THR A 12 -5.46 -11.28 2.47
C THR A 12 -6.78 -10.93 1.80
N LEU A 13 -7.22 -9.67 1.84
CA LEU A 13 -8.46 -9.27 1.17
C LEU A 13 -8.30 -9.32 -0.37
N TYR A 14 -9.42 -9.46 -1.07
CA TYR A 14 -9.51 -9.44 -2.54
C TYR A 14 -8.70 -10.51 -3.29
N GLY A 15 -8.39 -11.63 -2.63
CA GLY A 15 -7.61 -12.70 -3.27
C GLY A 15 -6.11 -12.45 -3.35
N ASP A 16 -5.59 -11.55 -2.52
CA ASP A 16 -4.17 -11.15 -2.48
C ASP A 16 -3.18 -12.31 -2.29
N LYS A 17 -3.64 -13.45 -1.77
CA LYS A 17 -2.87 -14.70 -1.79
C LYS A 17 -2.55 -15.13 -3.24
N GLY A 18 -3.47 -14.89 -4.17
CA GLY A 18 -3.26 -15.11 -5.60
C GLY A 18 -2.12 -14.25 -6.15
N ASN A 19 -2.04 -12.99 -5.73
CA ASN A 19 -0.95 -12.08 -6.11
C ASN A 19 0.41 -12.60 -5.64
N THR A 20 0.49 -13.10 -4.39
CA THR A 20 1.72 -13.74 -3.88
C THR A 20 2.10 -14.97 -4.71
N MET A 21 1.13 -15.83 -5.03
CA MET A 21 1.37 -17.00 -5.89
C MET A 21 1.79 -16.61 -7.31
N TYR A 22 1.22 -15.52 -7.84
CA TYR A 22 1.61 -15.00 -9.15
C TYR A 22 3.04 -14.48 -9.14
N LEU A 23 3.42 -13.70 -8.13
CA LEU A 23 4.80 -13.23 -7.95
C LEU A 23 5.78 -14.42 -7.85
N GLN A 24 5.44 -15.47 -7.10
CA GLN A 24 6.26 -16.68 -6.99
C GLN A 24 6.46 -17.37 -8.35
N LYS A 25 5.43 -17.39 -9.19
CA LYS A 25 5.55 -17.95 -10.56
C LYS A 25 6.38 -17.07 -11.49
N CYS A 26 6.25 -15.75 -11.38
CA CYS A 26 7.02 -14.81 -12.20
C CYS A 26 8.49 -14.73 -11.78
N LEU A 27 8.79 -15.04 -10.54
CA LEU A 27 10.12 -14.91 -9.93
C LEU A 27 10.55 -16.24 -9.27
N PRO A 28 10.72 -17.32 -10.07
CA PRO A 28 10.96 -18.66 -9.54
C PRO A 28 12.28 -18.80 -8.77
N ASP A 29 13.26 -17.96 -9.06
CA ASP A 29 14.57 -17.94 -8.40
C ASP A 29 14.61 -17.01 -7.18
N ALA A 30 13.50 -16.36 -6.80
CA ALA A 30 13.42 -15.52 -5.63
C ALA A 30 13.13 -16.33 -4.36
N GLU A 31 13.80 -15.99 -3.27
CA GLU A 31 13.48 -16.46 -1.93
C GLU A 31 12.31 -15.65 -1.38
N PHE A 32 11.21 -16.31 -1.01
CA PHE A 32 10.06 -15.69 -0.36
C PHE A 32 10.06 -16.02 1.13
N VAL A 33 10.07 -14.97 1.94
CA VAL A 33 9.99 -15.06 3.39
C VAL A 33 8.75 -14.34 3.88
N THR A 34 8.25 -14.71 5.04
CA THR A 34 7.07 -14.08 5.64
C THR A 34 7.40 -13.52 7.01
N THR A 35 6.78 -12.42 7.37
CA THR A 35 6.81 -11.85 8.72
C THR A 35 5.40 -11.81 9.28
N GLY A 36 5.19 -12.48 10.42
CA GLY A 36 3.92 -12.48 11.13
C GLY A 36 3.71 -11.18 11.94
N LEU A 37 2.45 -10.90 12.29
CA LEU A 37 2.03 -9.64 12.92
C LEU A 37 2.79 -9.29 14.22
N ASN A 38 3.22 -10.29 14.96
CA ASN A 38 3.93 -10.08 16.23
C ASN A 38 5.45 -10.11 16.10
N GLU A 39 5.96 -10.12 14.87
CA GLU A 39 7.39 -10.17 14.57
C GLU A 39 7.87 -8.79 14.11
N LYS A 40 9.14 -8.48 14.39
CA LYS A 40 9.80 -7.31 13.79
C LYS A 40 10.02 -7.58 12.30
N PRO A 41 9.61 -6.66 11.39
CA PRO A 41 9.85 -6.80 9.95
C PRO A 41 11.31 -7.13 9.63
N LEU A 42 11.51 -8.09 8.72
CA LEU A 42 12.85 -8.55 8.37
C LEU A 42 13.65 -7.48 7.63
N PHE A 43 13.00 -6.65 6.81
CA PHE A 43 13.67 -5.54 6.12
C PHE A 43 14.33 -4.51 7.05
N LEU A 44 14.00 -4.54 8.35
CA LEU A 44 14.64 -3.73 9.39
C LEU A 44 15.83 -4.45 10.06
N LYS A 45 16.06 -5.72 9.74
CA LYS A 45 17.10 -6.56 10.37
C LYS A 45 18.13 -7.07 9.39
N GLU A 46 17.73 -7.32 8.17
CA GLU A 46 18.56 -7.94 7.13
C GLU A 46 18.27 -7.37 5.75
N ASN A 47 19.04 -7.81 4.77
CA ASN A 47 18.92 -7.32 3.40
C ASN A 47 17.71 -7.96 2.71
N ILE A 48 16.67 -7.19 2.44
CA ILE A 48 15.48 -7.56 1.69
C ILE A 48 15.44 -6.73 0.41
N ASP A 49 15.24 -7.39 -0.73
CA ASP A 49 15.18 -6.70 -2.03
C ASP A 49 13.80 -6.10 -2.29
N MET A 50 12.74 -6.78 -1.82
CA MET A 50 11.37 -6.34 -1.99
C MET A 50 10.51 -6.67 -0.76
N VAL A 51 9.67 -5.72 -0.37
CA VAL A 51 8.67 -5.86 0.69
C VAL A 51 7.29 -5.76 0.05
N TYR A 52 6.43 -6.74 0.29
CA TYR A 52 5.08 -6.79 -0.24
C TYR A 52 4.05 -6.83 0.89
N MET A 53 3.06 -5.94 0.82
CA MET A 53 1.92 -5.92 1.73
C MET A 53 0.63 -5.64 0.99
N CYS A 54 -0.37 -6.47 1.24
CA CYS A 54 -1.67 -6.43 0.60
C CYS A 54 -2.73 -5.69 1.42
N SER A 55 -3.94 -5.70 0.87
CA SER A 55 -5.13 -5.14 1.51
C SER A 55 -5.55 -5.94 2.74
N MET A 56 -6.16 -5.24 3.68
CA MET A 56 -6.68 -5.81 4.92
C MET A 56 -8.00 -5.15 5.33
N SER A 57 -8.70 -5.71 6.33
CA SER A 57 -9.85 -5.01 6.91
C SER A 57 -9.40 -3.74 7.64
N GLU A 58 -10.31 -2.76 7.80
CA GLU A 58 -10.01 -1.51 8.51
C GLU A 58 -9.56 -1.77 9.95
N LYS A 59 -10.14 -2.78 10.60
CA LYS A 59 -9.73 -3.23 11.93
C LYS A 59 -8.32 -3.81 11.93
N SER A 60 -7.98 -4.62 10.94
CA SER A 60 -6.63 -5.16 10.78
C SER A 60 -5.63 -4.06 10.45
N GLN A 61 -6.02 -3.06 9.67
CA GLN A 61 -5.19 -1.91 9.33
C GLN A 61 -4.75 -1.13 10.58
N GLU A 62 -5.66 -0.89 11.51
CA GLU A 62 -5.31 -0.24 12.78
C GLU A 62 -4.38 -1.09 13.64
N LEU A 63 -4.60 -2.41 13.66
CA LEU A 63 -3.71 -3.34 14.36
C LEU A 63 -2.31 -3.36 13.73
N VAL A 64 -2.21 -3.36 12.41
CA VAL A 64 -0.92 -3.26 11.69
C VAL A 64 -0.22 -1.95 12.00
N LEU A 65 -0.95 -0.82 12.00
CA LEU A 65 -0.38 0.47 12.40
C LEU A 65 0.18 0.43 13.81
N ASP A 66 -0.58 -0.08 14.78
CA ASP A 66 -0.12 -0.22 16.17
C ASP A 66 1.20 -1.01 16.26
N ARG A 67 1.33 -2.09 15.49
CA ARG A 67 2.56 -2.90 15.44
C ARG A 67 3.72 -2.21 14.74
N LEU A 68 3.47 -1.45 13.67
CA LEU A 68 4.51 -0.75 12.91
C LEU A 68 4.98 0.53 13.58
N MET A 69 4.14 1.20 14.38
CA MET A 69 4.47 2.48 15.03
C MET A 69 5.71 2.43 15.91
N GLN A 70 6.01 1.30 16.55
CA GLN A 70 7.23 1.13 17.33
C GLN A 70 8.51 1.18 16.49
N TYR A 71 8.41 1.00 15.17
CA TYR A 71 9.51 1.03 14.19
C TYR A 71 9.40 2.20 13.22
N LYS A 72 8.55 3.17 13.49
CA LYS A 72 8.20 4.27 12.56
C LYS A 72 9.42 4.92 11.95
N ASP A 73 10.40 5.32 12.75
CA ASP A 73 11.59 6.04 12.29
C ASP A 73 12.52 5.15 11.47
N GLU A 74 12.66 3.87 11.85
CA GLU A 74 13.44 2.88 11.09
C GLU A 74 12.79 2.62 9.71
N ILE A 75 11.45 2.52 9.66
CA ILE A 75 10.69 2.33 8.42
C ILE A 75 10.86 3.55 7.51
N ALA A 76 10.66 4.75 8.05
CA ALA A 76 10.81 5.99 7.29
C ALA A 76 12.23 6.14 6.71
N ALA A 77 13.25 5.83 7.50
CA ALA A 77 14.64 5.85 7.03
C ALA A 77 14.88 4.81 5.92
N CYS A 78 14.39 3.58 6.08
CA CYS A 78 14.55 2.51 5.09
C CYS A 78 13.89 2.87 3.75
N MET A 79 12.67 3.43 3.79
CA MET A 79 11.94 3.88 2.58
C MET A 79 12.61 5.09 1.92
N LYS A 80 13.10 6.05 2.72
CA LYS A 80 13.83 7.22 2.23
C LYS A 80 15.14 6.83 1.52
N ASP A 81 15.86 5.88 2.08
CA ASP A 81 17.14 5.41 1.53
C ASP A 81 16.96 4.51 0.29
N GLY A 82 15.74 4.05 0.00
CA GLY A 82 15.44 3.18 -1.14
C GLY A 82 16.16 1.83 -1.08
N LYS A 83 16.41 1.31 0.11
CA LYS A 83 17.14 0.04 0.32
C LYS A 83 16.38 -1.17 -0.25
N ALA A 84 15.07 -1.20 -0.07
CA ALA A 84 14.18 -2.22 -0.62
C ALA A 84 13.14 -1.59 -1.54
N LEU A 85 12.60 -2.36 -2.48
CA LEU A 85 11.37 -2.00 -3.19
C LEU A 85 10.18 -2.31 -2.29
N PHE A 86 9.35 -1.33 -2.00
CA PHE A 86 8.07 -1.52 -1.31
C PHE A 86 6.93 -1.56 -2.32
N LEU A 87 6.14 -2.62 -2.30
CA LEU A 87 4.89 -2.72 -3.05
C LEU A 87 3.73 -2.88 -2.06
N LEU A 88 2.96 -1.80 -1.90
CA LEU A 88 1.84 -1.73 -0.97
C LEU A 88 0.54 -1.60 -1.77
N VAL A 89 -0.37 -2.55 -1.60
CA VAL A 89 -1.59 -2.63 -2.41
C VAL A 89 -2.84 -2.42 -1.55
N GLY A 90 -3.79 -1.66 -2.09
CA GLY A 90 -5.04 -1.34 -1.41
C GLY A 90 -4.84 -0.41 -0.21
N ASN A 91 -5.55 -0.65 0.88
CA ASN A 91 -5.49 0.20 2.06
C ASN A 91 -4.18 0.11 2.86
N SER A 92 -3.23 -0.74 2.48
CA SER A 92 -1.87 -0.70 3.00
C SER A 92 -1.14 0.60 2.60
N MET A 93 -1.51 1.23 1.49
CA MET A 93 -1.00 2.55 1.10
C MET A 93 -1.33 3.63 2.14
N GLU A 94 -2.49 3.55 2.77
CA GLU A 94 -2.98 4.55 3.74
C GLU A 94 -2.10 4.64 5.00
N LEU A 95 -1.36 3.56 5.30
CA LEU A 95 -0.43 3.51 6.44
C LEU A 95 0.69 4.55 6.34
N LEU A 96 1.05 4.95 5.12
CA LEU A 96 2.17 5.87 4.84
C LEU A 96 1.88 7.33 5.18
N GLY A 97 0.61 7.70 5.31
CA GLY A 97 0.18 9.07 5.60
C GLY A 97 0.38 9.51 7.05
N ASP A 98 0.00 10.75 7.33
CA ASP A 98 0.03 11.32 8.67
C ASP A 98 -1.05 10.71 9.57
N TYR A 99 -2.24 10.46 9.00
CA TYR A 99 -3.36 9.87 9.74
C TYR A 99 -4.43 9.27 8.82
N ILE A 100 -5.24 8.39 9.41
CA ILE A 100 -6.49 7.90 8.83
C ILE A 100 -7.63 8.47 9.67
N LYS A 101 -8.53 9.22 9.05
CA LYS A 101 -9.73 9.75 9.68
C LYS A 101 -10.86 8.73 9.61
N ARG A 102 -11.40 8.34 10.77
CA ARG A 102 -12.55 7.44 10.86
C ARG A 102 -13.87 8.18 10.59
N GLU A 103 -14.94 7.43 10.46
CA GLU A 103 -16.29 7.94 10.18
C GLU A 103 -16.84 8.83 11.31
N ASP A 104 -16.44 8.56 12.54
CA ASP A 104 -16.79 9.36 13.73
C ASP A 104 -15.97 10.65 13.87
N GLY A 105 -15.05 10.89 12.92
CA GLY A 105 -14.16 12.05 12.91
C GLY A 105 -12.86 11.87 13.70
N THR A 106 -12.71 10.79 14.47
CA THR A 106 -11.46 10.50 15.18
C THR A 106 -10.34 10.13 14.19
N ARG A 107 -9.09 10.20 14.64
CA ARG A 107 -7.92 9.94 13.79
C ARG A 107 -7.07 8.82 14.36
N VAL A 108 -6.63 7.93 13.47
CA VAL A 108 -5.57 6.97 13.73
C VAL A 108 -4.28 7.55 13.16
N THR A 109 -3.25 7.70 13.98
CA THR A 109 -1.95 8.23 13.54
C THR A 109 -1.30 7.24 12.57
N GLY A 110 -0.87 7.73 11.40
CA GLY A 110 -0.14 6.95 10.41
C GLY A 110 1.38 7.00 10.61
N LEU A 111 2.11 6.33 9.71
CA LEU A 111 3.57 6.28 9.77
C LEU A 111 4.23 7.62 9.40
N GLY A 112 3.51 8.55 8.72
CA GLY A 112 4.03 9.86 8.34
C GLY A 112 5.22 9.80 7.37
N VAL A 113 5.31 8.74 6.57
CA VAL A 113 6.36 8.57 5.53
C VAL A 113 6.14 9.57 4.40
N VAL A 114 4.88 9.88 4.11
CA VAL A 114 4.48 10.89 3.12
C VAL A 114 3.81 12.05 3.87
N PRO A 115 4.56 13.11 4.21
CA PRO A 115 4.03 14.23 4.96
C PRO A 115 2.90 14.95 4.23
N GLY A 116 1.83 15.29 4.96
CA GLY A 116 0.64 15.92 4.41
C GLY A 116 -0.38 14.96 3.79
N MET A 117 -0.01 13.71 3.55
CA MET A 117 -0.94 12.68 3.08
C MET A 117 -1.84 12.21 4.24
N TYR A 118 -3.12 12.03 3.94
CA TYR A 118 -4.08 11.46 4.89
C TYR A 118 -5.20 10.73 4.16
N SER A 119 -5.85 9.81 4.85
CA SER A 119 -6.99 9.07 4.31
C SER A 119 -8.26 9.35 5.11
N VAL A 120 -9.41 9.34 4.44
CA VAL A 120 -10.73 9.56 5.06
C VAL A 120 -11.61 8.37 4.74
N ARG A 121 -11.98 7.60 5.77
CA ARG A 121 -12.92 6.47 5.64
C ARG A 121 -14.33 6.96 5.36
N GLN A 122 -15.05 6.21 4.57
CA GLN A 122 -16.42 6.47 4.12
C GLN A 122 -17.35 5.27 4.37
N THR A 123 -16.96 4.36 5.27
CA THR A 123 -17.76 3.19 5.61
C THR A 123 -19.20 3.58 6.00
N PRO A 124 -20.24 2.89 5.53
CA PRO A 124 -20.21 1.63 4.78
C PRO A 124 -20.08 1.78 3.25
N ASN A 125 -19.85 2.99 2.73
CA ASN A 125 -19.78 3.24 1.29
C ASN A 125 -18.49 2.64 0.72
N ARG A 126 -18.64 1.63 -0.13
CA ARG A 126 -17.52 1.03 -0.86
C ARG A 126 -17.43 1.64 -2.26
N PHE A 127 -16.24 2.09 -2.61
CA PHE A 127 -15.94 2.62 -3.93
C PHE A 127 -15.29 1.54 -4.78
N ASN A 128 -16.06 1.05 -5.78
CA ASN A 128 -15.61 0.05 -6.74
C ASN A 128 -15.58 0.70 -8.12
N THR A 129 -14.45 0.67 -8.79
CA THR A 129 -14.36 1.18 -10.16
C THR A 129 -13.30 0.44 -10.95
N LEU A 130 -13.58 0.25 -12.25
CA LEU A 130 -12.57 -0.17 -13.20
C LEU A 130 -11.62 0.98 -13.46
N ILE A 131 -10.34 0.66 -13.60
CA ILE A 131 -9.28 1.63 -13.82
C ILE A 131 -8.59 1.34 -15.13
N LYS A 132 -8.44 2.39 -15.93
CA LYS A 132 -7.43 2.49 -16.98
C LYS A 132 -6.54 3.68 -16.63
N ALA A 133 -5.24 3.45 -16.48
CA ALA A 133 -4.30 4.49 -16.08
C ALA A 133 -3.01 4.43 -16.89
N LYS A 134 -2.24 5.52 -16.88
CA LYS A 134 -0.91 5.62 -17.48
C LYS A 134 0.15 5.73 -16.41
N PHE A 135 1.15 4.85 -16.53
CA PHE A 135 2.40 4.91 -15.79
C PHE A 135 3.57 4.91 -16.79
N ASN A 136 4.20 6.05 -17.00
CA ASN A 136 5.13 6.28 -18.11
C ASN A 136 4.47 5.89 -19.44
N ASP A 137 5.11 5.05 -20.25
CA ASP A 137 4.58 4.56 -21.54
C ASP A 137 3.66 3.34 -21.41
N MET A 138 3.47 2.84 -20.19
CA MET A 138 2.64 1.65 -19.91
C MET A 138 1.19 2.04 -19.67
N THR A 139 0.28 1.19 -20.15
CA THR A 139 -1.13 1.25 -19.77
C THR A 139 -1.41 0.22 -18.68
N LEU A 140 -1.94 0.68 -17.58
CA LEU A 140 -2.40 -0.15 -16.46
C LEU A 140 -3.90 -0.35 -16.59
N ILE A 141 -4.34 -1.60 -16.46
CA ILE A 141 -5.75 -1.99 -16.39
C ILE A 141 -5.96 -2.74 -15.08
N GLY A 142 -6.99 -2.40 -14.35
CA GLY A 142 -7.31 -3.04 -13.08
C GLY A 142 -8.61 -2.51 -12.51
N TYR A 143 -8.79 -2.71 -11.22
CA TYR A 143 -9.93 -2.17 -10.49
C TYR A 143 -9.48 -1.64 -9.13
N THR A 144 -10.27 -0.76 -8.54
CA THR A 144 -10.13 -0.38 -7.13
C THR A 144 -11.37 -0.81 -6.35
N SER A 145 -11.17 -1.22 -5.11
CA SER A 145 -12.23 -1.55 -4.17
C SER A 145 -11.79 -1.09 -2.78
N ARG A 146 -12.37 0.01 -2.30
CA ARG A 146 -11.91 0.67 -1.08
C ARG A 146 -13.05 1.33 -0.31
N PHE A 147 -12.83 1.58 0.98
CA PHE A 147 -13.73 2.34 1.86
C PHE A 147 -13.19 3.72 2.21
N ALA A 148 -12.02 4.10 1.68
CA ALA A 148 -11.41 5.39 1.96
C ALA A 148 -10.99 6.13 0.70
N HIS A 149 -10.84 7.44 0.84
CA HIS A 149 -10.18 8.32 -0.11
C HIS A 149 -8.90 8.88 0.49
N THR A 150 -7.83 8.90 -0.29
CA THR A 150 -6.52 9.42 0.13
C THR A 150 -6.26 10.77 -0.53
N TYR A 151 -5.87 11.74 0.29
CA TYR A 151 -5.60 13.12 -0.05
C TYR A 151 -4.15 13.49 0.28
N GLY A 152 -3.66 14.60 -0.29
CA GLY A 152 -2.37 15.16 0.06
C GLY A 152 -1.16 14.40 -0.47
N ILE A 153 -1.33 13.51 -1.47
CA ILE A 153 -0.20 12.91 -2.18
C ILE A 153 0.44 14.00 -3.04
N PRO A 154 1.75 14.29 -2.88
CA PRO A 154 2.45 15.26 -3.72
C PRO A 154 2.47 14.81 -5.19
N ASP A 155 2.32 15.75 -6.13
CA ASP A 155 2.27 15.46 -7.56
C ASP A 155 3.54 14.74 -8.07
N ASP A 156 4.71 15.09 -7.53
CA ASP A 156 6.00 14.46 -7.87
C ASP A 156 6.17 13.06 -7.28
N MET A 157 5.22 12.60 -6.47
CA MET A 157 5.17 11.27 -5.91
C MET A 157 4.05 10.40 -6.51
N THR A 158 3.25 10.94 -7.43
CA THR A 158 2.13 10.21 -8.04
C THR A 158 2.61 8.97 -8.78
N PHE A 159 1.97 7.82 -8.54
CA PHE A 159 2.27 6.56 -9.25
C PHE A 159 1.78 6.60 -10.68
N CYS A 160 0.50 6.87 -10.91
CA CYS A 160 -0.05 6.88 -12.26
C CYS A 160 -1.17 7.91 -12.42
N LYS A 161 -1.49 8.22 -13.67
CA LYS A 161 -2.61 9.10 -14.04
C LYS A 161 -3.76 8.28 -14.60
N VAL A 162 -4.90 8.34 -13.95
CA VAL A 162 -6.13 7.64 -14.35
C VAL A 162 -6.73 8.32 -15.57
N GLU A 163 -7.07 7.53 -16.60
CA GLU A 163 -7.79 7.97 -17.81
C GLU A 163 -9.29 7.58 -17.73
N ILE A 164 -9.58 6.41 -17.14
CA ILE A 164 -10.94 5.91 -16.92
C ILE A 164 -11.01 5.40 -15.48
N GLY A 165 -12.00 5.83 -14.73
CA GLY A 165 -12.20 5.49 -13.33
C GLY A 165 -11.95 6.69 -12.41
N GLN A 166 -11.43 6.45 -11.21
CA GLN A 166 -11.22 7.46 -10.18
C GLN A 166 -9.80 7.38 -9.62
N GLY A 167 -9.15 8.52 -9.43
CA GLY A 167 -7.87 8.62 -8.75
C GLY A 167 -7.94 8.28 -7.24
N SER A 168 -6.93 8.64 -6.48
CA SER A 168 -6.86 8.34 -5.03
C SER A 168 -8.02 8.95 -4.22
N ASN A 169 -8.69 9.98 -4.78
CA ASN A 169 -9.90 10.61 -4.23
C ASN A 169 -10.72 11.24 -5.37
N PRO A 170 -11.94 11.76 -5.10
CA PRO A 170 -12.83 12.33 -6.13
C PRO A 170 -12.29 13.59 -6.83
N ASP A 171 -11.34 14.28 -6.21
CA ASP A 171 -10.89 15.61 -6.66
C ASP A 171 -9.67 15.52 -7.61
N THR A 172 -9.17 14.31 -7.86
CA THR A 172 -7.97 14.10 -8.68
C THR A 172 -8.04 12.87 -9.58
N MET A 173 -7.32 12.92 -10.69
CA MET A 173 -7.04 11.74 -11.53
C MET A 173 -5.67 11.12 -11.22
N ASN A 174 -4.93 11.67 -10.27
CA ASN A 174 -3.70 11.08 -9.78
C ASN A 174 -4.01 9.90 -8.86
N GLU A 175 -3.27 8.81 -9.01
CA GLU A 175 -3.47 7.61 -8.23
C GLU A 175 -2.13 7.07 -7.71
N GLY A 176 -2.12 6.75 -6.41
CA GLY A 176 -1.02 6.05 -5.77
C GLY A 176 0.26 6.85 -5.60
N ILE A 177 1.29 6.18 -5.12
CA ILE A 177 2.60 6.74 -4.79
C ILE A 177 3.68 5.95 -5.54
N CYS A 178 4.65 6.66 -6.14
CA CYS A 178 5.87 6.09 -6.69
C CYS A 178 7.05 7.01 -6.40
N LYS A 179 7.81 6.74 -5.34
CA LYS A 179 8.99 7.52 -4.95
C LYS A 179 9.97 6.64 -4.17
N ASN A 180 11.27 6.82 -4.40
CA ASN A 180 12.35 6.14 -3.65
C ASN A 180 12.15 4.61 -3.53
N ARG A 181 11.76 3.94 -4.62
CA ARG A 181 11.42 2.50 -4.65
C ARG A 181 10.19 2.12 -3.77
N VAL A 182 9.35 3.08 -3.41
CA VAL A 182 8.03 2.82 -2.81
C VAL A 182 6.99 2.95 -3.89
N ILE A 183 6.25 1.88 -4.16
CA ILE A 183 5.05 1.85 -4.98
C ILE A 183 3.89 1.49 -4.07
N ALA A 184 2.92 2.39 -3.97
CA ALA A 184 1.71 2.15 -3.19
C ALA A 184 0.49 2.57 -4.00
N THR A 185 -0.51 1.69 -4.11
CA THR A 185 -1.63 1.89 -5.04
C THR A 185 -2.91 1.22 -4.55
N TYR A 186 -4.05 1.81 -4.88
CA TYR A 186 -5.36 1.16 -4.72
C TYR A 186 -5.71 0.22 -5.88
N ILE A 187 -4.92 0.21 -6.95
CA ILE A 187 -5.21 -0.61 -8.13
C ILE A 187 -4.88 -2.07 -7.82
N HIS A 188 -5.86 -2.92 -8.00
CA HIS A 188 -5.70 -4.37 -8.02
C HIS A 188 -5.66 -4.86 -9.47
N GLY A 189 -4.88 -5.91 -9.73
CA GLY A 189 -4.91 -6.63 -10.99
C GLY A 189 -6.23 -7.38 -11.19
N ASP A 190 -6.39 -7.98 -12.36
CA ASP A 190 -7.53 -8.85 -12.67
C ASP A 190 -7.47 -10.13 -11.82
N ARG A 191 -8.65 -10.70 -11.50
CA ARG A 191 -8.80 -11.88 -10.63
C ARG A 191 -8.67 -13.18 -11.41
#